data_c68dcf6f64bd87c93aeb982ba5f51875
#
_entry.id   c68dcf6f64bd87c93aeb982ba5f51875
#
_cell.length_a   1.000
_cell.length_b   1.000
_cell.length_c   1.000
_cell.angle_alpha   90.00
_cell.angle_beta   90.00
_cell.angle_gamma   90.00
#
_symmetry.space_group_name_H-M   'P 1'
#
loop_
_entity.id
_entity.type
_entity.pdbx_description
1 polymer ?
#
loop_
_entity_poly.entity_id
_entity_poly.type
_entity_poly.pdbx_seq_one_letter_code
_entity_poly.pdbx_strand_id
1 'polypeptide(L)'
;DGWIEAAQTINENGYITKYNSDWQNGFEYWNKYISDKGMKVGVYYNPMWMTRAAYFANCPVAGTDGITTMKIAGKVNFNSELYWVDVTKEGAEQWIKGYVRYFKNLGVSYLRIDFLENYERNYGTPAYEQALKWIAEEAGDDMFLSLVMPNCYNHGLTELKYGDMIRVSDDCFDGGWDFASARRRGEHKSYWPQYGNAFDGM
;
A
#
# COMPACT_ATOMS: atom_id res chain seq x y z
N ASP A 1 -8.15 3.53 7.03
CA ASP A 1 -9.11 4.44 7.49
C ASP A 1 -8.67 5.19 8.75
N GLY A 2 -8.00 6.33 8.58
CA GLY A 2 -7.49 7.14 9.69
C GLY A 2 -6.37 6.49 10.52
N TRP A 3 -5.87 5.36 10.07
CA TRP A 3 -4.85 4.59 10.77
C TRP A 3 -3.42 5.11 10.51
N ILE A 4 -3.20 5.87 9.44
CA ILE A 4 -1.95 6.59 9.17
C ILE A 4 -2.13 8.06 9.50
N GLU A 5 -1.36 8.56 10.46
CA GLU A 5 -1.36 9.97 10.87
C GLU A 5 -0.13 10.71 10.33
N ALA A 6 -0.25 12.03 10.18
CA ALA A 6 0.84 12.89 9.73
C ALA A 6 2.06 12.88 10.66
N ALA A 7 1.82 12.74 11.97
CA ALA A 7 2.85 12.75 13.02
C ALA A 7 3.45 11.37 13.31
N GLN A 8 3.58 10.54 12.32
CA GLN A 8 4.10 9.19 12.49
C GLN A 8 5.56 9.15 12.90
N THR A 9 5.87 8.12 13.69
CA THR A 9 7.25 7.76 13.94
C THR A 9 7.82 7.04 12.72
N ILE A 10 8.95 7.52 12.25
CA ILE A 10 9.72 6.93 11.15
C ILE A 10 11.11 6.54 11.63
N ASN A 11 11.73 5.56 10.95
CA ASN A 11 13.14 5.24 11.14
C ASN A 11 14.04 6.18 10.31
N GLU A 12 15.34 5.97 10.38
CA GLU A 12 16.35 6.77 9.67
C GLU A 12 16.18 6.77 8.13
N ASN A 13 15.56 5.74 7.57
CA ASN A 13 15.26 5.64 6.14
C ASN A 13 13.90 6.24 5.77
N GLY A 14 13.13 6.74 6.73
CA GLY A 14 11.79 7.30 6.51
C GLY A 14 10.68 6.27 6.47
N TYR A 15 10.92 5.01 6.83
CA TYR A 15 9.87 3.98 6.91
C TYR A 15 9.13 4.07 8.24
N ILE A 16 7.80 3.92 8.21
CA ILE A 16 6.98 3.98 9.42
C ILE A 16 7.34 2.84 10.38
N THR A 17 7.42 3.16 11.66
CA THR A 17 7.65 2.17 12.73
C THR A 17 6.37 1.79 13.48
N LYS A 18 5.30 2.56 13.30
CA LYS A 18 3.94 2.31 13.79
C LYS A 18 2.91 3.11 12.98
N TYR A 19 1.64 2.74 13.04
CA TYR A 19 0.60 3.41 12.24
C TYR A 19 0.23 4.81 12.74
N ASN A 20 0.10 4.99 14.04
CA ASN A 20 -0.33 6.26 14.64
C ASN A 20 0.08 6.36 16.11
N SER A 21 -0.26 7.47 16.76
CA SER A 21 0.08 7.76 18.15
C SER A 21 -0.58 6.83 19.17
N ASP A 22 -1.75 6.28 18.85
CA ASP A 22 -2.49 5.38 19.74
C ASP A 22 -1.79 4.01 19.91
N TRP A 23 -0.92 3.67 18.98
CA TRP A 23 -0.08 2.50 19.10
C TRP A 23 1.07 2.76 20.06
N GLN A 24 1.01 2.21 21.25
CA GLN A 24 2.07 2.33 22.26
C GLN A 24 3.39 1.73 21.78
N ASN A 25 3.31 0.56 21.12
CA ASN A 25 4.46 -0.16 20.56
C ASN A 25 4.45 -0.11 19.02
N GLY A 26 5.63 -0.21 18.42
CA GLY A 26 5.80 -0.26 16.97
C GLY A 26 5.65 -1.66 16.36
N PHE A 27 5.87 -1.74 15.06
CA PHE A 27 5.77 -3.01 14.30
C PHE A 27 6.71 -4.08 14.82
N GLU A 28 7.94 -3.75 15.20
CA GLU A 28 8.91 -4.70 15.72
C GLU A 28 8.36 -5.46 16.93
N TYR A 29 7.78 -4.74 17.88
CA TYR A 29 7.16 -5.34 19.06
C TYR A 29 5.99 -6.25 18.69
N TRP A 30 5.05 -5.73 17.88
CA TRP A 30 3.84 -6.49 17.54
C TRP A 30 4.15 -7.70 16.66
N ASN A 31 5.09 -7.58 15.74
CA ASN A 31 5.49 -8.69 14.89
C ASN A 31 6.12 -9.82 15.72
N LYS A 32 7.00 -9.46 16.67
CA LYS A 32 7.56 -10.42 17.59
C LYS A 32 6.48 -11.08 18.46
N TYR A 33 5.58 -10.28 19.06
CA TYR A 33 4.51 -10.76 19.91
C TYR A 33 3.58 -11.76 19.20
N ILE A 34 3.22 -11.48 17.95
CA ILE A 34 2.36 -12.33 17.13
C ILE A 34 3.11 -13.63 16.75
N SER A 35 4.35 -13.50 16.33
CA SER A 35 5.20 -14.64 15.94
C SER A 35 5.49 -15.58 17.10
N ASP A 36 5.72 -15.06 18.31
CA ASP A 36 5.93 -15.84 19.53
C ASP A 36 4.70 -16.70 19.89
N LYS A 37 3.52 -16.37 19.34
CA LYS A 37 2.29 -17.16 19.48
C LYS A 37 2.06 -18.14 18.34
N GLY A 38 3.03 -18.31 17.45
CA GLY A 38 2.95 -19.24 16.32
C GLY A 38 2.08 -18.73 15.17
N MET A 39 1.74 -17.44 15.14
CA MET A 39 0.96 -16.82 14.07
C MET A 39 1.86 -16.13 13.06
N LYS A 40 1.42 -16.07 11.80
CA LYS A 40 2.06 -15.27 10.77
C LYS A 40 1.61 -13.81 10.86
N VAL A 41 2.49 -12.90 10.49
CA VAL A 41 2.23 -11.46 10.56
C VAL A 41 1.86 -10.91 9.19
N GLY A 42 0.79 -10.14 9.16
CA GLY A 42 0.39 -9.37 7.99
C GLY A 42 0.37 -7.87 8.30
N VAL A 43 0.73 -7.06 7.29
CA VAL A 43 0.70 -5.60 7.36
C VAL A 43 -0.12 -5.05 6.20
N TYR A 44 -0.91 -4.03 6.49
CA TYR A 44 -1.60 -3.21 5.51
C TYR A 44 -0.77 -1.95 5.26
N TYR A 45 -0.11 -1.87 4.12
CA TYR A 45 0.67 -0.71 3.72
C TYR A 45 0.95 -0.73 2.22
N ASN A 46 1.10 0.42 1.62
CA ASN A 46 1.50 0.52 0.22
C ASN A 46 2.95 1.06 0.11
N PRO A 47 3.91 0.27 -0.38
CA PRO A 47 5.31 0.70 -0.53
C PRO A 47 5.51 1.90 -1.47
N MET A 48 4.50 2.23 -2.29
CA MET A 48 4.50 3.44 -3.12
C MET A 48 4.11 4.71 -2.34
N TRP A 49 3.79 4.59 -1.05
CA TRP A 49 3.52 5.72 -0.17
C TRP A 49 4.78 6.22 0.52
N MET A 50 4.82 7.53 0.69
CA MET A 50 5.76 8.24 1.54
C MET A 50 4.97 9.14 2.47
N THR A 51 5.22 9.05 3.77
CA THR A 51 4.56 9.93 4.75
C THR A 51 5.07 11.36 4.67
N ARG A 52 4.27 12.32 5.13
CA ARG A 52 4.73 13.71 5.28
C ARG A 52 5.96 13.81 6.18
N ALA A 53 6.00 13.01 7.25
CA ALA A 53 7.16 12.96 8.14
C ALA A 53 8.44 12.58 7.39
N ALA A 54 8.41 11.52 6.57
CA ALA A 54 9.54 11.10 5.75
C ALA A 54 9.93 12.15 4.71
N TYR A 55 8.94 12.78 4.06
CA TYR A 55 9.18 13.83 3.08
C TYR A 55 9.91 15.03 3.71
N PHE A 56 9.37 15.60 4.80
CA PHE A 56 9.95 16.79 5.42
C PHE A 56 11.25 16.53 6.19
N ALA A 57 11.42 15.33 6.72
CA ALA A 57 12.70 14.91 7.30
C ALA A 57 13.79 14.73 6.25
N ASN A 58 13.42 14.67 4.97
CA ASN A 58 14.34 14.51 3.86
C ASN A 58 15.31 13.34 4.06
N CYS A 59 14.76 12.19 4.47
CA CYS A 59 15.53 11.01 4.82
C CYS A 59 16.36 10.49 3.63
N PRO A 60 17.54 9.91 3.86
CA PRO A 60 18.30 9.25 2.81
C PRO A 60 17.55 8.01 2.30
N VAL A 61 17.56 7.78 1.01
CA VAL A 61 17.07 6.55 0.40
C VAL A 61 18.18 5.51 0.47
N ALA A 62 17.96 4.47 1.27
CA ALA A 62 18.95 3.42 1.48
C ALA A 62 19.37 2.76 0.15
N GLY A 63 20.68 2.54 -0.02
CA GLY A 63 21.24 1.94 -1.23
C GLY A 63 21.41 2.90 -2.40
N THR A 64 21.29 4.21 -2.18
CA THR A 64 21.56 5.26 -3.17
C THR A 64 22.68 6.19 -2.73
N ASP A 65 23.27 6.92 -3.65
CA ASP A 65 24.26 7.96 -3.36
C ASP A 65 23.60 9.34 -3.40
N GLY A 66 23.30 9.88 -2.20
CA GLY A 66 22.76 11.23 -2.03
C GLY A 66 21.33 11.45 -2.52
N ILE A 67 20.57 10.39 -2.82
CA ILE A 67 19.14 10.50 -3.09
C ILE A 67 18.38 10.55 -1.76
N THR A 68 17.40 11.43 -1.69
CA THR A 68 16.56 11.60 -0.50
C THR A 68 15.08 11.46 -0.83
N THR A 69 14.27 11.29 0.20
CA THR A 69 12.81 11.15 0.08
C THR A 69 12.17 12.31 -0.70
N MET A 70 12.62 13.55 -0.49
CA MET A 70 12.09 14.69 -1.26
C MET A 70 12.36 14.58 -2.76
N LYS A 71 13.47 13.96 -3.16
CA LYS A 71 13.81 13.82 -4.59
C LYS A 71 12.93 12.81 -5.30
N ILE A 72 12.49 11.75 -4.62
CA ILE A 72 11.65 10.69 -5.20
C ILE A 72 10.15 10.92 -5.00
N ALA A 73 9.77 11.89 -4.16
CA ALA A 73 8.37 12.22 -3.93
C ALA A 73 7.71 12.77 -5.19
N GLY A 74 6.53 12.27 -5.47
CA GLY A 74 5.69 12.69 -6.57
C GLY A 74 4.48 13.50 -6.10
N LYS A 75 3.31 13.20 -6.64
CA LYS A 75 2.06 13.89 -6.32
C LYS A 75 1.63 13.60 -4.88
N VAL A 76 0.97 14.58 -4.26
CA VAL A 76 0.27 14.35 -2.99
C VAL A 76 -0.87 13.36 -3.21
N ASN A 77 -1.01 12.42 -2.29
CA ASN A 77 -2.09 11.46 -2.29
C ASN A 77 -3.43 12.12 -1.89
N PHE A 78 -4.53 11.43 -2.14
CA PHE A 78 -5.89 11.89 -1.89
C PHE A 78 -6.17 12.34 -0.44
N ASN A 79 -5.46 11.80 0.54
CA ASN A 79 -5.64 12.17 1.96
C ASN A 79 -4.72 13.31 2.44
N SER A 80 -3.91 13.91 1.56
CA SER A 80 -2.95 14.98 1.83
C SER A 80 -1.84 14.68 2.88
N GLU A 81 -1.90 13.53 3.55
CA GLU A 81 -0.92 13.10 4.56
C GLU A 81 0.20 12.23 3.96
N LEU A 82 0.02 11.83 2.72
CA LEU A 82 0.92 10.96 2.00
C LEU A 82 1.32 11.57 0.66
N TYR A 83 2.52 11.25 0.23
CA TYR A 83 2.98 11.47 -1.14
C TYR A 83 3.06 10.12 -1.85
N TRP A 84 2.80 10.12 -3.15
CA TRP A 84 3.18 9.01 -3.98
C TRP A 84 4.68 9.04 -4.25
N VAL A 85 5.31 7.89 -4.33
CA VAL A 85 6.65 7.76 -4.89
C VAL A 85 6.56 7.72 -6.41
N ASP A 86 7.29 8.57 -7.07
CA ASP A 86 7.33 8.64 -8.53
C ASP A 86 8.37 7.67 -9.08
N VAL A 87 7.93 6.56 -9.69
CA VAL A 87 8.81 5.50 -10.21
C VAL A 87 9.72 5.96 -11.35
N THR A 88 9.48 7.13 -11.94
CA THR A 88 10.35 7.68 -12.99
C THR A 88 11.60 8.35 -12.42
N LYS A 89 11.65 8.55 -11.10
CA LYS A 89 12.75 9.22 -10.43
C LYS A 89 13.81 8.24 -9.96
N GLU A 90 15.05 8.64 -10.09
CA GLU A 90 16.19 7.90 -9.57
C GLU A 90 16.05 7.70 -8.06
N GLY A 91 16.26 6.46 -7.57
CA GLY A 91 16.10 6.08 -6.18
C GLY A 91 14.70 5.56 -5.80
N ALA A 92 13.69 5.69 -6.67
CA ALA A 92 12.34 5.20 -6.40
C ALA A 92 12.30 3.67 -6.25
N GLU A 93 13.04 2.94 -7.07
CA GLU A 93 13.18 1.48 -6.95
C GLU A 93 13.75 1.09 -5.59
N GLN A 94 14.85 1.73 -5.19
CA GLN A 94 15.50 1.47 -3.91
C GLN A 94 14.58 1.72 -2.72
N TRP A 95 13.77 2.78 -2.79
CA TRP A 95 12.77 3.06 -1.76
C TRP A 95 11.70 1.97 -1.68
N ILE A 96 11.06 1.65 -2.82
CA ILE A 96 9.96 0.68 -2.87
C ILE A 96 10.45 -0.70 -2.41
N LYS A 97 11.55 -1.19 -2.98
CA LYS A 97 12.16 -2.46 -2.58
C LYS A 97 12.64 -2.41 -1.13
N GLY A 98 13.23 -1.30 -0.71
CA GLY A 98 13.68 -1.10 0.67
C GLY A 98 12.53 -1.20 1.68
N TYR A 99 11.35 -0.68 1.34
CA TYR A 99 10.17 -0.79 2.21
C TYR A 99 9.67 -2.23 2.34
N VAL A 100 9.61 -2.98 1.24
CA VAL A 100 9.25 -4.40 1.27
C VAL A 100 10.26 -5.19 2.09
N ARG A 101 11.56 -4.96 1.87
CA ARG A 101 12.66 -5.58 2.64
C ARG A 101 12.57 -5.24 4.13
N TYR A 102 12.24 -4.01 4.47
CA TYR A 102 12.02 -3.60 5.86
C TYR A 102 10.95 -4.45 6.54
N PHE A 103 9.80 -4.63 5.92
CA PHE A 103 8.74 -5.47 6.47
C PHE A 103 9.15 -6.96 6.54
N LYS A 104 9.85 -7.49 5.53
CA LYS A 104 10.39 -8.87 5.57
C LYS A 104 11.33 -9.06 6.76
N ASN A 105 12.22 -8.11 7.00
CA ASN A 105 13.16 -8.17 8.12
C ASN A 105 12.47 -8.14 9.49
N LEU A 106 11.28 -7.57 9.57
CA LEU A 106 10.42 -7.63 10.76
C LEU A 106 9.63 -8.94 10.89
N GLY A 107 9.73 -9.86 9.92
CA GLY A 107 9.00 -11.14 9.92
C GLY A 107 7.60 -11.05 9.31
N VAL A 108 7.29 -9.97 8.60
CA VAL A 108 6.02 -9.85 7.86
C VAL A 108 6.03 -10.80 6.67
N SER A 109 5.01 -11.63 6.55
CA SER A 109 4.83 -12.60 5.47
C SER A 109 3.56 -12.39 4.63
N TYR A 110 2.82 -11.32 4.91
CA TYR A 110 1.62 -10.92 4.16
C TYR A 110 1.57 -9.40 4.06
N LEU A 111 1.54 -8.88 2.85
CA LEU A 111 1.43 -7.45 2.61
C LEU A 111 0.16 -7.15 1.82
N ARG A 112 -0.75 -6.39 2.43
CA ARG A 112 -1.95 -5.89 1.78
C ARG A 112 -1.69 -4.48 1.25
N ILE A 113 -1.72 -4.35 -0.08
CA ILE A 113 -1.40 -3.11 -0.80
C ILE A 113 -2.67 -2.53 -1.38
N ASP A 114 -3.05 -1.35 -0.91
CA ASP A 114 -4.30 -0.69 -1.29
C ASP A 114 -4.08 0.56 -2.15
N PHE A 115 -5.17 1.10 -2.70
CA PHE A 115 -5.21 2.30 -3.54
C PHE A 115 -4.42 2.20 -4.85
N LEU A 116 -4.34 1.02 -5.41
CA LEU A 116 -3.59 0.75 -6.62
C LEU A 116 -4.15 1.51 -7.83
N GLU A 117 -5.47 1.55 -7.99
CA GLU A 117 -6.14 2.34 -9.03
C GLU A 117 -5.77 3.83 -8.96
N ASN A 118 -5.66 4.37 -7.74
CA ASN A 118 -5.29 5.77 -7.55
C ASN A 118 -3.86 6.05 -8.04
N TYR A 119 -2.95 5.11 -7.82
CA TYR A 119 -1.58 5.23 -8.35
C TYR A 119 -1.58 5.17 -9.88
N GLU A 120 -2.22 4.17 -10.45
CA GLU A 120 -2.31 4.00 -11.91
C GLU A 120 -2.93 5.21 -12.58
N ARG A 121 -4.03 5.76 -12.03
CA ARG A 121 -4.69 6.97 -12.52
C ARG A 121 -3.80 8.20 -12.51
N ASN A 122 -2.85 8.29 -11.56
CA ASN A 122 -1.94 9.41 -11.43
C ASN A 122 -0.71 9.33 -12.33
N TYR A 123 -0.20 8.11 -12.59
CA TYR A 123 1.10 7.88 -13.24
C TYR A 123 1.01 7.04 -14.52
N GLY A 124 -0.15 6.43 -14.77
CA GLY A 124 -0.37 5.55 -15.92
C GLY A 124 0.06 4.10 -15.69
N THR A 125 -0.46 3.22 -16.53
CA THR A 125 -0.25 1.77 -16.44
C THR A 125 1.22 1.34 -16.48
N PRO A 126 2.11 1.93 -17.32
CA PRO A 126 3.52 1.53 -17.32
C PRO A 126 4.24 1.79 -15.99
N ALA A 127 3.96 2.93 -15.36
CA ALA A 127 4.54 3.27 -14.06
C ALA A 127 3.98 2.39 -12.95
N TYR A 128 2.70 2.10 -13.00
CA TYR A 128 2.01 1.19 -12.08
C TYR A 128 2.58 -0.24 -12.19
N GLU A 129 2.69 -0.77 -13.39
CA GLU A 129 3.25 -2.10 -13.62
C GLU A 129 4.71 -2.17 -13.13
N GLN A 130 5.50 -1.13 -13.35
CA GLN A 130 6.87 -1.06 -12.86
C GLN A 130 6.95 -1.10 -11.33
N ALA A 131 6.08 -0.37 -10.65
CA ALA A 131 6.02 -0.39 -9.18
C ALA A 131 5.65 -1.78 -8.64
N LEU A 132 4.62 -2.42 -9.20
CA LEU A 132 4.22 -3.77 -8.81
C LEU A 132 5.32 -4.80 -9.06
N LYS A 133 6.03 -4.68 -10.18
CA LYS A 133 7.19 -5.52 -10.50
C LYS A 133 8.26 -5.42 -9.42
N TRP A 134 8.65 -4.22 -9.01
CA TRP A 134 9.65 -4.03 -7.96
C TRP A 134 9.21 -4.59 -6.60
N ILE A 135 7.94 -4.42 -6.27
CA ILE A 135 7.37 -4.99 -5.05
C ILE A 135 7.43 -6.52 -5.07
N ALA A 136 6.97 -7.13 -6.17
CA ALA A 136 6.95 -8.59 -6.31
C ALA A 136 8.36 -9.21 -6.35
N GLU A 137 9.30 -8.57 -7.06
CA GLU A 137 10.70 -9.00 -7.08
C GLU A 137 11.33 -9.04 -5.68
N GLU A 138 11.06 -8.03 -4.85
CA GLU A 138 11.61 -7.99 -3.49
C GLU A 138 10.84 -8.89 -2.52
N ALA A 139 9.53 -9.03 -2.69
CA ALA A 139 8.70 -9.94 -1.90
C ALA A 139 9.17 -11.40 -2.08
N GLY A 140 9.43 -11.81 -3.32
CA GLY A 140 9.77 -13.18 -3.63
C GLY A 140 8.71 -14.15 -3.12
N ASP A 141 9.10 -15.39 -2.82
CA ASP A 141 8.21 -16.41 -2.30
C ASP A 141 7.93 -16.28 -0.78
N ASP A 142 8.60 -15.36 -0.12
CA ASP A 142 8.54 -15.21 1.35
C ASP A 142 7.38 -14.35 1.82
N MET A 143 6.80 -13.53 0.94
CA MET A 143 5.75 -12.58 1.29
C MET A 143 4.57 -12.67 0.33
N PHE A 144 3.40 -13.00 0.86
CA PHE A 144 2.14 -13.04 0.13
C PHE A 144 1.63 -11.63 -0.16
N LEU A 145 1.38 -11.31 -1.42
CA LEU A 145 0.93 -10.00 -1.87
C LEU A 145 -0.59 -10.00 -2.14
N SER A 146 -1.33 -9.22 -1.35
CA SER A 146 -2.75 -8.97 -1.53
C SER A 146 -2.98 -7.60 -2.15
N LEU A 147 -3.38 -7.57 -3.40
CA LEU A 147 -3.59 -6.36 -4.18
C LEU A 147 -5.03 -5.87 -4.06
N VAL A 148 -5.21 -4.60 -3.67
CA VAL A 148 -6.49 -4.02 -3.33
C VAL A 148 -6.75 -2.74 -4.14
N MET A 149 -8.01 -2.55 -4.55
CA MET A 149 -8.41 -1.46 -5.45
C MET A 149 -7.56 -1.37 -6.73
N PRO A 150 -7.33 -2.48 -7.43
CA PRO A 150 -6.76 -2.41 -8.76
C PRO A 150 -7.83 -1.96 -9.77
N ASN A 151 -7.35 -1.45 -10.90
CA ASN A 151 -8.22 -1.21 -12.04
C ASN A 151 -8.43 -2.52 -12.81
N CYS A 152 -9.55 -3.19 -12.55
CA CYS A 152 -9.85 -4.50 -13.16
C CYS A 152 -10.43 -4.43 -14.58
N TYR A 153 -10.42 -3.28 -15.24
CA TYR A 153 -10.99 -3.13 -16.60
C TYR A 153 -10.30 -4.00 -17.66
N ASN A 154 -9.07 -4.40 -17.41
CA ASN A 154 -8.31 -5.33 -18.25
C ASN A 154 -8.32 -6.77 -17.72
N HIS A 155 -9.33 -7.16 -16.96
CA HIS A 155 -9.43 -8.47 -16.29
C HIS A 155 -8.29 -8.76 -15.31
N GLY A 156 -7.70 -7.73 -14.72
CA GLY A 156 -6.62 -7.87 -13.75
C GLY A 156 -5.31 -8.45 -14.32
N LEU A 157 -5.09 -8.37 -15.62
CA LEU A 157 -3.94 -8.99 -16.27
C LEU A 157 -2.58 -8.50 -15.74
N THR A 158 -2.50 -7.25 -15.31
CA THR A 158 -1.29 -6.71 -14.68
C THR A 158 -1.11 -7.28 -13.28
N GLU A 159 -2.19 -7.29 -12.50
CA GLU A 159 -2.19 -7.76 -11.11
C GLU A 159 -1.90 -9.26 -11.00
N LEU A 160 -2.43 -10.06 -11.94
CA LEU A 160 -2.18 -11.52 -12.01
C LEU A 160 -0.70 -11.88 -12.20
N LYS A 161 0.13 -10.96 -12.69
CA LYS A 161 1.57 -11.19 -12.84
C LYS A 161 2.32 -11.02 -11.53
N TYR A 162 1.81 -10.21 -10.60
CA TYR A 162 2.57 -9.69 -9.47
C TYR A 162 1.92 -9.93 -8.11
N GLY A 163 0.65 -10.32 -8.05
CA GLY A 163 -0.08 -10.54 -6.82
C GLY A 163 -0.54 -11.97 -6.64
N ASP A 164 -0.59 -12.41 -5.39
CA ASP A 164 -1.10 -13.73 -5.01
C ASP A 164 -2.61 -13.72 -4.77
N MET A 165 -3.15 -12.56 -4.41
CA MET A 165 -4.57 -12.33 -4.22
C MET A 165 -4.96 -10.95 -4.73
N ILE A 166 -6.10 -10.86 -5.42
CA ILE A 166 -6.59 -9.62 -6.00
C ILE A 166 -8.03 -9.40 -5.53
N ARG A 167 -8.32 -8.19 -5.04
CA ARG A 167 -9.69 -7.77 -4.78
C ARG A 167 -10.29 -7.20 -6.06
N VAL A 168 -11.34 -7.82 -6.56
CA VAL A 168 -11.95 -7.53 -7.86
C VAL A 168 -13.15 -6.57 -7.79
N SER A 169 -13.52 -6.07 -6.62
CA SER A 169 -14.65 -5.13 -6.45
C SER A 169 -14.36 -4.07 -5.40
N ASP A 170 -15.17 -3.01 -5.39
CA ASP A 170 -15.17 -1.99 -4.35
C ASP A 170 -15.52 -2.55 -2.97
N ASP A 171 -15.32 -1.71 -1.94
CA ASP A 171 -15.68 -2.07 -0.59
C ASP A 171 -17.16 -2.38 -0.45
N CYS A 172 -17.45 -3.56 0.06
CA CYS A 172 -18.77 -3.90 0.58
C CYS A 172 -18.73 -3.58 2.08
N PHE A 173 -19.46 -2.56 2.50
CA PHE A 173 -19.50 -2.20 3.91
C PHE A 173 -20.36 -3.20 4.69
N ASP A 174 -19.90 -3.58 5.86
CA ASP A 174 -20.71 -4.28 6.86
C ASP A 174 -21.95 -3.44 7.17
N GLY A 175 -23.14 -4.04 7.09
CA GLY A 175 -24.38 -3.27 7.12
C GLY A 175 -24.50 -2.34 5.92
N GLY A 176 -23.88 -2.69 4.82
CA GLY A 176 -23.91 -1.97 3.57
C GLY A 176 -25.24 -1.88 2.89
N TRP A 177 -26.20 -2.44 3.48
CA TRP A 177 -27.61 -2.09 3.41
C TRP A 177 -27.86 -0.72 4.08
N ASP A 178 -26.85 -0.11 4.70
CA ASP A 178 -26.94 1.23 5.24
C ASP A 178 -27.13 2.22 4.08
N PHE A 179 -28.35 2.69 4.02
CA PHE A 179 -28.86 3.66 3.08
C PHE A 179 -28.00 4.94 3.01
N ALA A 180 -27.36 5.33 4.10
CA ALA A 180 -26.55 6.51 4.18
C ALA A 180 -25.21 6.36 3.46
N SER A 181 -24.61 5.19 3.46
CA SER A 181 -23.36 4.90 2.77
C SER A 181 -23.55 4.80 1.26
N ALA A 182 -24.64 4.15 0.81
CA ALA A 182 -25.03 4.11 -0.58
C ALA A 182 -25.36 5.51 -1.13
N ARG A 183 -26.04 6.32 -0.34
CA ARG A 183 -26.42 7.70 -0.71
C ARG A 183 -25.20 8.64 -0.85
N ARG A 184 -24.19 8.49 -0.01
CA ARG A 184 -22.95 9.29 -0.08
C ARG A 184 -22.17 9.07 -1.37
N ARG A 185 -22.29 7.89 -1.97
CA ARG A 185 -21.66 7.54 -3.25
C ARG A 185 -22.51 7.85 -4.47
N GLY A 186 -23.70 8.43 -4.28
CA GLY A 186 -24.67 8.64 -5.37
C GLY A 186 -25.30 7.36 -5.88
N GLU A 187 -25.08 6.26 -5.22
CA GLU A 187 -25.64 4.96 -5.58
C GLU A 187 -27.01 4.80 -4.92
N HIS A 188 -28.04 4.89 -5.70
CA HIS A 188 -29.41 4.66 -5.23
C HIS A 188 -29.78 3.17 -5.22
N LYS A 189 -28.82 2.28 -5.40
CA LYS A 189 -29.10 0.88 -5.69
C LYS A 189 -28.29 -0.03 -4.82
N SER A 190 -28.85 -1.22 -4.64
CA SER A 190 -28.25 -2.35 -3.96
C SER A 190 -26.77 -2.55 -4.32
N TYR A 191 -26.01 -3.15 -3.44
CA TYR A 191 -24.64 -3.62 -3.64
C TYR A 191 -24.49 -4.64 -4.77
N TRP A 192 -25.57 -5.00 -5.43
CA TRP A 192 -25.57 -5.95 -6.51
C TRP A 192 -24.59 -5.61 -7.65
N PRO A 193 -24.42 -4.35 -8.09
CA PRO A 193 -23.40 -4.01 -9.08
C PRO A 193 -21.97 -4.36 -8.64
N GLN A 194 -21.66 -4.23 -7.35
CA GLN A 194 -20.35 -4.60 -6.80
C GLN A 194 -20.14 -6.11 -6.82
N TYR A 195 -21.15 -6.88 -6.49
CA TYR A 195 -21.11 -8.35 -6.62
C TYR A 195 -21.05 -8.79 -8.07
N GLY A 196 -21.79 -8.14 -8.97
CA GLY A 196 -21.73 -8.38 -10.40
C GLY A 196 -20.33 -8.19 -10.95
N ASN A 197 -19.69 -7.07 -10.65
CA ASN A 197 -18.30 -6.79 -11.04
C ASN A 197 -17.32 -7.83 -10.48
N ALA A 198 -17.55 -8.34 -9.28
CA ALA A 198 -16.73 -9.40 -8.71
C ALA A 198 -16.85 -10.71 -9.51
N PHE A 199 -18.07 -11.07 -9.94
CA PHE A 199 -18.29 -12.25 -10.78
C PHE A 199 -17.71 -12.09 -12.18
N ASP A 200 -17.81 -10.91 -12.76
CA ASP A 200 -17.25 -10.61 -14.09
C ASP A 200 -15.71 -10.55 -14.06
N GLY A 201 -15.11 -10.29 -12.91
CA GLY A 201 -13.65 -10.25 -12.70
C GLY A 201 -13.02 -11.62 -12.41
N MET A 202 -13.82 -12.63 -12.11
CA MET A 202 -13.34 -13.99 -11.87
C MET A 202 -13.24 -14.78 -13.18
#